data_fab9a4cf8e6d84170a422a3636d8cd5e
#
_entry.id   fab9a4cf8e6d84170a422a3636d8cd5e
#
_cell.length_a   1.000
_cell.length_b   1.000
_cell.length_c   1.000
_cell.angle_alpha   90.00
_cell.angle_beta   90.00
_cell.angle_gamma   90.00
#
_symmetry.space_group_name_H-M   'P 1'
#
loop_
_entity.id
_entity.type
_entity.pdbx_description
1 polymer ?
#
loop_
_entity_poly.entity_id
_entity_poly.type
_entity_poly.pdbx_seq_one_letter_code
_entity_poly.pdbx_strand_id
1 'polypeptide(L)'
;RAVLLAAERGAAGAALPTSDTIKRVDSRGRVLDTPRRLGLRSMQTPQAFRLSIVWHAYELAGEMAATMTDDCEVVERAGYPVHLSSGDPTNLKITYDIERVLAEAIAADRAKPVPADPTMDWGPIREPSTGID
;
A
#
# COMPACT_ATOMS: atom_id res chain seq x y z
N ARG A 1 -2.46 -3.82 -8.45
CA ARG A 1 -1.02 -4.13 -8.29
C ARG A 1 -0.78 -5.01 -7.07
N ALA A 2 -1.17 -4.60 -5.85
CA ALA A 2 -0.97 -5.39 -4.63
C ALA A 2 -1.59 -6.80 -4.74
N VAL A 3 -2.81 -6.94 -5.25
CA VAL A 3 -3.48 -8.24 -5.44
C VAL A 3 -2.69 -9.18 -6.36
N LEU A 4 -2.18 -8.67 -7.49
CA LEU A 4 -1.38 -9.46 -8.41
C LEU A 4 -0.04 -9.89 -7.76
N LEU A 5 0.59 -8.97 -7.04
CA LEU A 5 1.83 -9.26 -6.32
C LEU A 5 1.60 -10.30 -5.21
N ALA A 6 0.49 -10.22 -4.48
CA ALA A 6 0.13 -11.21 -3.47
C ALA A 6 -0.19 -12.58 -4.09
N ALA A 7 -0.82 -12.62 -5.26
CA ALA A 7 -1.04 -13.88 -5.98
C ALA A 7 0.28 -14.56 -6.36
N GLU A 8 1.31 -13.79 -6.71
CA GLU A 8 2.64 -14.27 -7.05
C GLU A 8 3.46 -14.63 -5.80
N ARG A 9 3.53 -13.71 -4.82
CA ARG A 9 4.47 -13.74 -3.69
C ARG A 9 3.87 -14.19 -2.37
N GLY A 10 2.54 -14.33 -2.29
CA GLY A 10 1.84 -14.78 -1.08
C GLY A 10 1.22 -13.67 -0.24
N ALA A 11 1.93 -12.56 -0.02
CA ALA A 11 1.44 -11.39 0.73
C ALA A 11 1.99 -10.09 0.15
N ALA A 12 1.14 -9.08 0.01
CA ALA A 12 1.55 -7.78 -0.49
C ALA A 12 0.64 -6.64 -0.01
N GLY A 13 1.23 -5.46 0.17
CA GLY A 13 0.53 -4.22 0.45
C GLY A 13 0.89 -3.10 -0.53
N ALA A 14 0.01 -2.12 -0.67
CA ALA A 14 0.34 -0.88 -1.35
C ALA A 14 1.07 0.06 -0.38
N ALA A 15 2.09 0.78 -0.85
CA ALA A 15 2.82 1.71 0.00
C ALA A 15 3.44 2.87 -0.81
N LEU A 16 3.64 3.99 -0.13
CA LEU A 16 4.35 5.16 -0.66
C LEU A 16 5.68 5.37 0.08
N PRO A 17 6.69 5.95 -0.58
CA PRO A 17 7.82 6.51 0.13
C PRO A 17 7.34 7.53 1.17
N THR A 18 7.86 7.45 2.41
CA THR A 18 7.52 8.41 3.45
C THR A 18 8.07 9.79 3.10
N SER A 19 7.21 10.81 3.01
CA SER A 19 7.58 12.20 2.76
C SER A 19 8.07 12.90 4.03
N ASP A 20 7.54 12.50 5.18
CA ASP A 20 7.78 13.15 6.46
C ASP A 20 9.10 12.74 7.11
N THR A 21 9.60 13.61 7.99
CA THR A 21 10.70 13.25 8.88
C THR A 21 10.15 12.49 10.08
N ILE A 22 10.44 11.19 10.15
CA ILE A 22 9.98 10.33 11.25
C ILE A 22 10.95 10.45 12.43
N LYS A 23 10.40 10.61 13.63
CA LYS A 23 11.13 10.61 14.90
C LYS A 23 10.67 9.44 15.75
N ARG A 24 11.60 8.67 16.29
CA ARG A 24 11.30 7.75 17.38
C ARG A 24 11.49 8.50 18.69
N VAL A 25 10.50 8.40 19.57
CA VAL A 25 10.48 9.13 20.86
C VAL A 25 10.27 8.17 22.03
N ASP A 26 10.70 8.58 23.22
CA ASP A 26 10.37 7.90 24.46
C ASP A 26 8.95 8.30 24.96
N SER A 27 8.51 7.70 26.07
CA SER A 27 7.21 7.97 26.69
C SER A 27 7.02 9.42 27.19
N ARG A 28 8.09 10.21 27.25
CA ARG A 28 8.09 11.63 27.63
C ARG A 28 8.18 12.57 26.43
N GLY A 29 8.16 12.04 25.20
CA GLY A 29 8.24 12.82 23.97
C GLY A 29 9.66 13.26 23.57
N ARG A 30 10.69 12.79 24.27
CA ARG A 30 12.08 13.10 23.91
C ARG A 30 12.47 12.26 22.69
N VAL A 31 13.06 12.91 21.68
CA VAL A 31 13.56 12.24 20.48
C VAL A 31 14.73 11.31 20.84
N LEU A 32 14.58 10.04 20.48
CA LEU A 32 15.61 9.01 20.60
C LEU A 32 16.49 8.95 19.36
N ASP A 33 15.86 8.91 18.19
CA ASP A 33 16.56 8.94 16.90
C ASP A 33 15.69 9.45 15.75
N THR A 34 16.31 9.56 14.59
CA THR A 34 15.65 9.92 13.31
C THR A 34 16.03 8.86 12.28
N PRO A 35 15.16 7.87 12.03
CA PRO A 35 15.42 6.84 11.03
C PRO A 35 15.67 7.44 9.64
N ARG A 36 16.58 6.81 8.89
CA ARG A 36 16.82 7.20 7.49
C ARG A 36 15.58 6.92 6.65
N ARG A 37 15.05 7.96 5.99
CA ARG A 37 13.82 7.92 5.21
C ARG A 37 13.86 6.96 4.01
N LEU A 38 15.02 6.68 3.46
CA LEU A 38 15.19 5.86 2.26
C LEU A 38 14.54 4.46 2.39
N GLY A 39 14.58 3.85 3.58
CA GLY A 39 13.99 2.53 3.85
C GLY A 39 12.54 2.57 4.36
N LEU A 40 11.98 3.77 4.61
CA LEU A 40 10.66 3.89 5.20
C LEU A 40 9.56 4.00 4.13
N ARG A 41 8.43 3.35 4.42
CA ARG A 41 7.24 3.38 3.58
C ARG A 41 6.01 3.63 4.44
N SER A 42 5.10 4.46 3.93
CA SER A 42 3.77 4.64 4.50
C SER A 42 2.82 3.65 3.87
N MET A 43 2.28 2.73 4.67
CA MET A 43 1.38 1.68 4.19
C MET A 43 0.03 2.25 3.80
N GLN A 44 -0.52 1.68 2.74
CA GLN A 44 -1.87 1.97 2.24
C GLN A 44 -2.66 0.66 2.11
N THR A 45 -3.92 0.77 1.78
CA THR A 45 -4.74 -0.33 1.27
C THR A 45 -4.82 -0.26 -0.26
N PRO A 46 -5.03 -1.39 -0.96
CA PRO A 46 -5.30 -2.72 -0.40
C PRO A 46 -4.06 -3.42 0.15
N GLN A 47 -4.28 -4.22 1.17
CA GLN A 47 -3.38 -5.27 1.61
C GLN A 47 -3.99 -6.59 1.15
N ALA A 48 -3.22 -7.45 0.53
CA ALA A 48 -3.70 -8.66 -0.13
C ALA A 48 -2.84 -9.86 0.26
N PHE A 49 -3.48 -11.00 0.48
CA PHE A 49 -2.82 -12.20 0.99
C PHE A 49 -3.39 -13.45 0.34
N ARG A 50 -2.59 -14.49 0.23
CA ARG A 50 -3.14 -15.85 0.05
C ARG A 50 -3.86 -16.24 1.33
N LEU A 51 -5.07 -16.77 1.20
CA LEU A 51 -5.91 -17.10 2.34
C LEU A 51 -5.20 -18.00 3.36
N SER A 52 -4.46 -19.00 2.89
CA SER A 52 -3.71 -19.91 3.77
C SER A 52 -2.65 -19.20 4.61
N ILE A 53 -2.02 -18.16 4.09
CA ILE A 53 -0.99 -17.39 4.80
C ILE A 53 -1.63 -16.51 5.87
N VAL A 54 -2.62 -15.69 5.50
CA VAL A 54 -3.25 -14.78 6.46
C VAL A 54 -4.00 -15.56 7.55
N TRP A 55 -4.66 -16.66 7.20
CA TRP A 55 -5.33 -17.52 8.17
C TRP A 55 -4.35 -18.06 9.20
N HIS A 56 -3.26 -18.71 8.74
CA HIS A 56 -2.25 -19.26 9.65
C HIS A 56 -1.57 -18.17 10.49
N ALA A 57 -1.34 -16.99 9.91
CA ALA A 57 -0.77 -15.86 10.65
C ALA A 57 -1.67 -15.41 11.82
N TYR A 58 -2.99 -15.33 11.59
CA TYR A 58 -3.96 -15.00 12.64
C TYR A 58 -4.09 -16.11 13.68
N GLU A 59 -4.05 -17.37 13.28
CA GLU A 59 -4.02 -18.49 14.25
C GLU A 59 -2.81 -18.41 15.17
N LEU A 60 -1.63 -18.11 14.65
CA LEU A 60 -0.40 -17.94 15.44
C LEU A 60 -0.45 -16.69 16.33
N ALA A 61 -0.99 -15.58 15.84
CA ALA A 61 -1.05 -14.33 16.56
C ALA A 61 -2.07 -14.38 17.72
N GLY A 62 -3.18 -15.11 17.57
CA GLY A 62 -4.24 -15.18 18.56
C GLY A 62 -4.70 -13.80 19.03
N GLU A 63 -4.81 -13.60 20.32
CA GLU A 63 -5.21 -12.31 20.92
C GLU A 63 -4.20 -11.18 20.64
N MET A 64 -2.94 -11.49 20.35
CA MET A 64 -1.92 -10.50 20.04
C MET A 64 -2.23 -9.74 18.73
N ALA A 65 -3.02 -10.33 17.83
CA ALA A 65 -3.41 -9.66 16.58
C ALA A 65 -4.09 -8.30 16.81
N ALA A 66 -4.87 -8.17 17.88
CA ALA A 66 -5.55 -6.93 18.23
C ALA A 66 -4.60 -5.78 18.61
N THR A 67 -3.34 -6.05 18.89
CA THR A 67 -2.31 -5.05 19.23
C THR A 67 -1.47 -4.62 18.01
N MET A 68 -1.67 -5.27 16.87
CA MET A 68 -0.91 -4.99 15.64
C MET A 68 -1.56 -3.85 14.84
N THR A 69 -0.75 -3.15 14.09
CA THR A 69 -1.17 -1.91 13.41
C THR A 69 -1.92 -2.18 12.11
N ASP A 70 -1.61 -3.31 11.44
CA ASP A 70 -2.28 -3.75 10.22
C ASP A 70 -2.10 -5.26 9.98
N ASP A 71 -2.78 -5.80 8.95
CA ASP A 71 -2.71 -7.22 8.61
C ASP A 71 -1.33 -7.65 8.11
N CYS A 72 -0.58 -6.73 7.49
CA CYS A 72 0.79 -7.00 7.07
C CYS A 72 1.69 -7.31 8.27
N GLU A 73 1.56 -6.57 9.37
CA GLU A 73 2.31 -6.82 10.61
C GLU A 73 1.99 -8.21 11.18
N VAL A 74 0.72 -8.64 11.13
CA VAL A 74 0.32 -10.00 11.57
C VAL A 74 1.06 -11.06 10.77
N VAL A 75 1.09 -10.90 9.44
CA VAL A 75 1.73 -11.84 8.51
C VAL A 75 3.26 -11.84 8.68
N GLU A 76 3.88 -10.67 8.85
CA GLU A 76 5.32 -10.53 9.10
C GLU A 76 5.74 -11.22 10.41
N ARG A 77 4.99 -11.02 11.48
CA ARG A 77 5.27 -11.65 12.79
C ARG A 77 5.10 -13.17 12.77
N ALA A 78 4.26 -13.69 11.89
CA ALA A 78 4.15 -15.12 11.63
C ALA A 78 5.32 -15.68 10.78
N GLY A 79 6.27 -14.84 10.37
CA GLY A 79 7.47 -15.22 9.63
C GLY A 79 7.30 -15.27 8.12
N TYR A 80 6.19 -14.78 7.57
CA TYR A 80 5.98 -14.69 6.13
C TYR A 80 6.49 -13.37 5.56
N PRO A 81 7.15 -13.38 4.38
CA PRO A 81 7.56 -12.15 3.72
C PRO A 81 6.36 -11.38 3.18
N VAL A 82 6.33 -10.08 3.42
CA VAL A 82 5.36 -9.15 2.83
C VAL A 82 6.08 -8.29 1.79
N HIS A 83 5.49 -8.20 0.60
CA HIS A 83 6.03 -7.44 -0.52
C HIS A 83 5.24 -6.14 -0.72
N LEU A 84 5.91 -5.07 -1.16
CA LEU A 84 5.26 -3.79 -1.37
C LEU A 84 5.11 -3.48 -2.86
N SER A 85 3.91 -3.10 -3.25
CA SER A 85 3.62 -2.49 -4.54
C SER A 85 3.57 -0.96 -4.41
N SER A 86 3.80 -0.26 -5.52
CA SER A 86 3.62 1.20 -5.53
C SER A 86 2.18 1.56 -5.22
N GLY A 87 2.01 2.42 -4.21
CA GLY A 87 0.76 3.06 -3.86
C GLY A 87 0.43 4.25 -4.74
N ASP A 88 -0.60 5.00 -4.36
CA ASP A 88 -1.08 6.19 -5.05
C ASP A 88 -1.28 7.32 -4.03
N PRO A 89 -0.71 8.53 -4.23
CA PRO A 89 -0.89 9.66 -3.32
C PRO A 89 -2.35 10.08 -3.13
N THR A 90 -3.21 9.76 -4.08
CA THR A 90 -4.66 10.05 -3.99
C THR A 90 -5.46 8.95 -3.31
N ASN A 91 -4.83 7.84 -2.91
CA ASN A 91 -5.44 6.76 -2.15
C ASN A 91 -5.36 7.08 -0.66
N LEU A 92 -6.23 7.97 -0.21
CA LEU A 92 -6.28 8.44 1.18
C LEU A 92 -7.03 7.44 2.08
N LYS A 93 -6.53 7.25 3.29
CA LYS A 93 -7.29 6.65 4.38
C LYS A 93 -8.03 7.78 5.09
N ILE A 94 -9.36 7.74 5.11
CA ILE A 94 -10.17 8.74 5.82
C ILE A 94 -10.21 8.36 7.30
N THR A 95 -9.47 9.11 8.10
CA THR A 95 -9.37 8.94 9.56
C THR A 95 -9.85 10.20 10.28
N TYR A 96 -9.60 11.36 9.69
CA TYR A 96 -9.98 12.68 10.21
C TYR A 96 -10.87 13.42 9.21
N ASP A 97 -11.66 14.40 9.69
CA ASP A 97 -12.59 15.17 8.85
C ASP A 97 -11.92 15.89 7.68
N ILE A 98 -10.69 16.36 7.86
CA ILE A 98 -9.95 17.02 6.78
C ILE A 98 -9.67 16.08 5.61
N GLU A 99 -9.44 14.79 5.86
CA GLU A 99 -9.20 13.81 4.80
C GLU A 99 -10.45 13.55 3.97
N ARG A 100 -11.65 13.70 4.56
CA ARG A 100 -12.91 13.65 3.81
C ARG A 100 -12.99 14.78 2.79
N VAL A 101 -12.64 16.02 3.19
CA VAL A 101 -12.61 17.17 2.28
C VAL A 101 -11.64 16.94 1.13
N LEU A 102 -10.45 16.40 1.43
CA LEU A 102 -9.45 16.04 0.41
C LEU A 102 -9.96 14.96 -0.53
N ALA A 103 -10.61 13.93 0.00
CA ALA A 103 -11.17 12.84 -0.80
C ALA A 103 -12.29 13.33 -1.74
N GLU A 104 -13.16 14.23 -1.27
CA GLU A 104 -14.19 14.88 -2.10
C GLU A 104 -13.56 15.70 -3.25
N ALA A 105 -12.51 16.46 -2.95
CA ALA A 105 -11.78 17.24 -3.97
C ALA A 105 -11.11 16.33 -5.02
N ILE A 106 -10.48 15.23 -4.59
CA ILE A 106 -9.87 14.23 -5.48
C ILE A 106 -10.95 13.57 -6.35
N ALA A 107 -12.09 13.20 -5.77
CA ALA A 107 -13.20 12.59 -6.51
C ALA A 107 -13.76 13.55 -7.56
N ALA A 108 -13.92 14.82 -7.21
CA ALA A 108 -14.37 15.85 -8.14
C ALA A 108 -13.37 16.10 -9.29
N ASP A 109 -12.09 16.05 -9.01
CA ASP A 109 -11.03 16.15 -10.03
C ASP A 109 -11.02 14.97 -10.99
N ARG A 110 -11.15 13.75 -10.47
CA ARG A 110 -11.25 12.52 -11.29
C ARG A 110 -12.51 12.44 -12.14
N ALA A 111 -13.58 13.10 -11.75
CA ALA A 111 -14.84 13.18 -12.51
C ALA A 111 -14.76 14.15 -13.71
N LYS A 112 -13.73 15.00 -13.78
CA LYS A 112 -13.53 15.87 -14.94
C LYS A 112 -13.20 15.03 -16.17
N PRO A 113 -13.79 15.34 -17.34
CA PRO A 113 -13.38 14.69 -18.58
C PRO A 113 -11.89 14.93 -18.81
N VAL A 114 -11.14 13.85 -19.07
CA VAL A 114 -9.76 13.99 -19.51
C VAL A 114 -9.76 14.76 -20.82
N PRO A 115 -9.09 15.93 -20.92
CA PRO A 115 -8.99 16.63 -22.20
C PRO A 115 -8.43 15.65 -23.23
N ALA A 116 -9.11 15.51 -24.36
CA ALA A 116 -8.56 14.76 -25.47
C ALA A 116 -7.25 15.46 -25.87
N ASP A 117 -6.12 14.84 -25.60
CA ASP A 117 -4.83 15.29 -26.12
C ASP A 117 -4.77 14.86 -27.58
N PRO A 118 -4.90 15.81 -28.54
CA PRO A 118 -4.87 15.46 -29.96
C PRO A 118 -3.49 14.95 -30.42
N THR A 119 -2.46 14.99 -29.56
CA THR A 119 -1.10 14.53 -29.85
C THR A 119 -0.84 13.13 -29.30
N MET A 120 -1.73 12.56 -28.49
CA MET A 120 -1.61 11.18 -28.01
C MET A 120 -2.07 10.18 -29.09
N ASP A 121 -1.16 9.85 -29.98
CA ASP A 121 -1.29 8.67 -30.84
C ASP A 121 -0.90 7.42 -30.02
N TRP A 122 -1.89 6.70 -29.56
CA TRP A 122 -1.70 5.45 -28.80
C TRP A 122 -1.19 4.30 -29.69
N GLY A 123 -1.03 4.50 -30.99
CA GLY A 123 -0.62 3.44 -31.93
C GLY A 123 -1.49 2.16 -31.80
N PRO A 124 -1.48 1.26 -32.72
CA PRO A 124 -2.20 -0.01 -32.60
C PRO A 124 -1.61 -0.81 -31.41
N ILE A 125 -2.51 -1.29 -30.52
CA ILE A 125 -2.17 -2.22 -29.43
C ILE A 125 -1.48 -3.41 -30.11
N ARG A 126 -0.17 -3.56 -29.88
CA ARG A 126 0.56 -4.74 -30.35
C ARG A 126 0.05 -5.93 -29.54
N GLU A 127 -0.63 -6.83 -30.21
CA GLU A 127 -0.94 -8.13 -29.64
C GLU A 127 0.36 -8.85 -29.26
N PRO A 128 0.40 -9.54 -28.10
CA PRO A 128 1.56 -10.34 -27.74
C PRO A 128 1.75 -11.40 -28.82
N SER A 129 2.94 -11.43 -29.43
CA SER A 129 3.31 -12.47 -30.39
C SER A 129 3.19 -13.82 -29.70
N THR A 130 2.23 -14.62 -30.14
CA THR A 130 2.13 -16.04 -29.78
C THR A 130 3.25 -16.77 -30.52
N GLY A 131 4.47 -16.66 -30.00
CA GLY A 131 5.57 -17.51 -30.39
C GLY A 131 5.45 -18.83 -29.63
N ILE A 132 4.78 -19.79 -30.23
CA ILE A 132 4.93 -21.19 -29.91
C ILE A 132 5.74 -21.76 -31.08
N ASP A 133 7.01 -22.00 -30.85
CA ASP A 133 7.82 -22.99 -31.58
C ASP A 133 8.39 -23.98 -30.55
#